data_7efd2929e323f01203b899ff4ecc221e
#
_entry.id   7efd2929e323f01203b899ff4ecc221e
#
_cell.length_a   1.000
_cell.length_b   1.000
_cell.length_c   1.000
_cell.angle_alpha   90.00
_cell.angle_beta   90.00
_cell.angle_gamma   90.00
#
_symmetry.space_group_name_H-M   'P 1'
#
loop_
_entity.id
_entity.type
_entity.pdbx_description
1 polymer ?
#
loop_
_entity_poly.entity_id
_entity_poly.type
_entity_poly.pdbx_seq_one_letter_code
_entity_poly.pdbx_strand_id
1 'polypeptide(L)'
;MNSDFTSIFWDYYIAIITVVSVIGCAVFLWSQSKTRVKVGAQADPDTTGHVWDGDLQEFHNPLPRWWMWLFYITVVFAVIYLILFPGLGTQFKGLLNWSSSGQHAAEVKAAQAQFGPILAQYQQTPIEQLIGQPRALQMGERIFLNNCAQCHGSDARGARGFPSLADAEWQWGSTPEAIQASVVAGRRAEMPPMAAAVGGADDVLDVAHYVLSLSNSAHDSVRAARGQGRFAACAACHGADGKGNPALGAPDLTNKIWVYGGSVAAIAETITQGRAGVMPAFKGILTDAEIHLASAYVYGLTHRPAAAPAAAPASK
;
A
#
# COMPACT_ATOMS: atom_id res chain seq x y z
N MET A 1 13.32 -0.91 -26.74
CA MET A 1 13.00 -1.78 -25.58
C MET A 1 14.22 -2.65 -25.34
N ASN A 2 14.87 -2.48 -24.18
CA ASN A 2 15.92 -3.40 -23.78
C ASN A 2 15.23 -4.71 -23.41
N SER A 3 15.69 -5.81 -24.01
CA SER A 3 15.23 -7.15 -23.66
C SER A 3 15.67 -7.43 -22.22
N ASP A 4 14.75 -7.93 -21.39
CA ASP A 4 15.07 -8.42 -20.04
C ASP A 4 15.90 -9.73 -20.10
N PHE A 5 16.09 -10.28 -21.30
CA PHE A 5 16.90 -11.46 -21.51
C PHE A 5 18.39 -11.11 -21.70
N THR A 6 19.23 -11.83 -20.99
CA THR A 6 20.69 -11.63 -21.00
C THR A 6 21.37 -12.09 -22.31
N SER A 7 20.67 -12.88 -23.14
CA SER A 7 21.15 -13.34 -24.43
C SER A 7 20.02 -13.72 -25.38
N ILE A 8 20.31 -13.68 -26.71
CA ILE A 8 19.39 -14.09 -27.78
C ILE A 8 19.06 -15.60 -27.74
N PHE A 9 19.81 -16.38 -27.00
CA PHE A 9 19.53 -17.81 -26.77
C PHE A 9 18.14 -18.03 -26.20
N TRP A 10 17.72 -17.20 -25.24
CA TRP A 10 16.42 -17.32 -24.59
C TRP A 10 15.25 -17.04 -25.54
N ASP A 11 15.41 -16.15 -26.49
CA ASP A 11 14.39 -15.88 -27.51
C ASP A 11 14.13 -17.11 -28.37
N TYR A 12 15.20 -17.76 -28.88
CA TYR A 12 15.06 -18.99 -29.67
C TYR A 12 14.54 -20.15 -28.82
N TYR A 13 15.02 -20.27 -27.57
CA TYR A 13 14.54 -21.31 -26.67
C TYR A 13 13.02 -21.21 -26.44
N ILE A 14 12.52 -20.02 -26.14
CA ILE A 14 11.09 -19.78 -25.92
C ILE A 14 10.30 -20.03 -27.21
N ALA A 15 10.77 -19.50 -28.34
CA ALA A 15 10.08 -19.68 -29.62
C ALA A 15 9.97 -21.16 -30.01
N ILE A 16 11.07 -21.91 -29.91
CA ILE A 16 11.11 -23.34 -30.28
C ILE A 16 10.18 -24.14 -29.36
N ILE A 17 10.31 -23.99 -28.04
CA ILE A 17 9.50 -24.77 -27.09
C ILE A 17 8.01 -24.45 -27.24
N THR A 18 7.66 -23.20 -27.48
CA THR A 18 6.27 -22.78 -27.69
C THR A 18 5.69 -23.39 -28.97
N VAL A 19 6.40 -23.27 -30.09
CA VAL A 19 5.94 -23.81 -31.36
C VAL A 19 5.83 -25.33 -31.32
N VAL A 20 6.86 -26.02 -30.77
CA VAL A 20 6.86 -27.48 -30.61
C VAL A 20 5.71 -27.93 -29.70
N SER A 21 5.44 -27.22 -28.62
CA SER A 21 4.33 -27.53 -27.70
C SER A 21 2.97 -27.37 -28.37
N VAL A 22 2.74 -26.29 -29.11
CA VAL A 22 1.46 -26.07 -29.82
C VAL A 22 1.24 -27.12 -30.89
N ILE A 23 2.29 -27.45 -31.69
CA ILE A 23 2.23 -28.51 -32.69
C ILE A 23 2.01 -29.86 -32.01
N GLY A 24 2.75 -30.15 -30.93
CA GLY A 24 2.62 -31.38 -30.15
C GLY A 24 1.20 -31.57 -29.61
N CYS A 25 0.59 -30.52 -29.04
CA CYS A 25 -0.81 -30.55 -28.63
C CYS A 25 -1.77 -30.83 -29.79
N ALA A 26 -1.58 -30.19 -30.95
CA ALA A 26 -2.43 -30.42 -32.11
C ALA A 26 -2.32 -31.88 -32.63
N VAL A 27 -1.10 -32.42 -32.71
CA VAL A 27 -0.84 -33.81 -33.14
C VAL A 27 -1.42 -34.80 -32.13
N PHE A 28 -1.23 -34.54 -30.84
CA PHE A 28 -1.79 -35.38 -29.78
C PHE A 28 -3.32 -35.41 -29.83
N LEU A 29 -3.97 -34.26 -29.93
CA LEU A 29 -5.42 -34.16 -30.07
C LEU A 29 -5.94 -34.90 -31.31
N TRP A 30 -5.26 -34.72 -32.44
CA TRP A 30 -5.60 -35.43 -33.69
C TRP A 30 -5.47 -36.94 -33.52
N SER A 31 -4.41 -37.42 -32.86
CA SER A 31 -4.19 -38.81 -32.54
C SER A 31 -5.32 -39.39 -31.66
N GLN A 32 -5.64 -38.69 -30.57
CA GLN A 32 -6.70 -39.09 -29.64
C GLN A 32 -8.12 -39.03 -30.26
N SER A 33 -8.36 -38.12 -31.21
CA SER A 33 -9.66 -38.05 -31.93
C SER A 33 -9.96 -39.25 -32.79
N LYS A 34 -8.96 -40.05 -33.12
CA LYS A 34 -9.09 -41.27 -33.91
C LYS A 34 -9.38 -42.52 -33.05
N THR A 35 -9.29 -42.40 -31.75
CA THR A 35 -9.58 -43.49 -30.82
C THR A 35 -11.06 -43.92 -30.98
N ARG A 36 -11.29 -45.18 -31.27
CA ARG A 36 -12.63 -45.77 -31.47
C ARG A 36 -12.78 -46.92 -30.51
N VAL A 37 -13.88 -46.97 -29.78
CA VAL A 37 -14.25 -48.18 -29.01
C VAL A 37 -14.62 -49.26 -29.98
N LYS A 38 -14.01 -50.43 -29.87
CA LYS A 38 -14.40 -51.62 -30.60
C LYS A 38 -15.67 -52.20 -29.94
N VAL A 39 -16.82 -51.94 -30.51
CA VAL A 39 -18.10 -52.51 -30.06
C VAL A 39 -18.36 -53.70 -30.93
N GLY A 40 -18.10 -54.91 -30.42
CA GLY A 40 -18.46 -56.17 -31.06
C GLY A 40 -19.28 -57.02 -30.09
N ALA A 41 -20.31 -57.70 -30.59
CA ALA A 41 -21.26 -58.49 -29.78
C ALA A 41 -20.63 -59.63 -28.95
N GLN A 42 -19.33 -59.90 -29.06
CA GLN A 42 -18.56 -60.94 -28.34
C GLN A 42 -17.15 -60.47 -27.92
N ALA A 43 -16.81 -59.20 -28.02
CA ALA A 43 -15.49 -58.73 -27.60
C ALA A 43 -15.53 -58.32 -26.13
N ASP A 44 -14.51 -58.72 -25.38
CA ASP A 44 -14.21 -58.12 -24.08
C ASP A 44 -14.17 -56.59 -24.25
N PRO A 45 -14.73 -55.83 -23.30
CA PRO A 45 -14.70 -54.39 -23.39
C PRO A 45 -13.25 -53.89 -23.53
N ASP A 46 -12.99 -53.04 -24.53
CA ASP A 46 -11.67 -52.45 -24.79
C ASP A 46 -11.27 -51.58 -23.59
N THR A 47 -10.33 -52.09 -22.79
CA THR A 47 -9.86 -51.41 -21.57
C THR A 47 -8.50 -50.83 -21.80
N THR A 48 -8.12 -49.82 -20.99
CA THR A 48 -6.79 -49.20 -21.04
C THR A 48 -5.66 -50.10 -20.59
N GLY A 49 -6.00 -51.31 -20.02
CA GLY A 49 -5.06 -52.24 -19.42
C GLY A 49 -4.63 -51.89 -17.99
N HIS A 50 -5.08 -50.77 -17.46
CA HIS A 50 -4.87 -50.45 -16.05
C HIS A 50 -5.92 -51.07 -15.17
N VAL A 51 -5.47 -51.70 -14.08
CA VAL A 51 -6.33 -52.34 -13.07
C VAL A 51 -6.13 -51.62 -11.75
N TRP A 52 -7.23 -51.12 -11.19
CA TRP A 52 -7.28 -50.48 -9.89
C TRP A 52 -7.95 -51.39 -8.88
N ASP A 53 -7.51 -51.41 -7.63
CA ASP A 53 -8.10 -52.20 -6.53
C ASP A 53 -8.27 -53.70 -6.83
N GLY A 54 -7.51 -54.23 -7.81
CA GLY A 54 -7.48 -55.64 -8.17
C GLY A 54 -8.50 -56.07 -9.23
N ASP A 55 -9.58 -55.34 -9.45
CA ASP A 55 -10.65 -55.76 -10.39
C ASP A 55 -11.27 -54.58 -11.20
N LEU A 56 -11.06 -53.36 -10.82
CA LEU A 56 -11.62 -52.20 -11.51
C LEU A 56 -10.78 -51.83 -12.73
N GLN A 57 -11.36 -51.89 -13.93
CA GLN A 57 -10.68 -51.55 -15.18
C GLN A 57 -11.35 -50.37 -15.85
N GLU A 58 -10.53 -49.50 -16.46
CA GLU A 58 -10.99 -48.33 -17.22
C GLU A 58 -11.31 -48.73 -18.67
N PHE A 59 -12.46 -48.29 -19.16
CA PHE A 59 -12.80 -48.43 -20.59
C PHE A 59 -12.01 -47.46 -21.42
N HIS A 60 -11.52 -47.88 -22.58
CA HIS A 60 -10.85 -47.03 -23.56
C HIS A 60 -11.84 -46.19 -24.37
N ASN A 61 -12.42 -45.20 -23.72
CA ASN A 61 -13.41 -44.30 -24.31
C ASN A 61 -12.79 -43.18 -25.10
N PRO A 62 -13.37 -42.76 -26.26
CA PRO A 62 -12.94 -41.57 -26.98
C PRO A 62 -13.28 -40.33 -26.14
N LEU A 63 -12.51 -39.26 -26.39
CA LEU A 63 -12.80 -37.94 -25.77
C LEU A 63 -14.22 -37.49 -26.10
N PRO A 64 -14.96 -36.91 -25.14
CA PRO A 64 -16.24 -36.26 -25.41
C PRO A 64 -16.10 -35.23 -26.55
N ARG A 65 -17.05 -35.23 -27.52
CA ARG A 65 -16.95 -34.35 -28.70
C ARG A 65 -16.79 -32.88 -28.36
N TRP A 66 -17.49 -32.41 -27.32
CA TRP A 66 -17.39 -30.98 -26.91
C TRP A 66 -16.01 -30.67 -26.33
N TRP A 67 -15.35 -31.56 -25.61
CA TRP A 67 -13.98 -31.40 -25.12
C TRP A 67 -12.99 -31.33 -26.28
N MET A 68 -13.15 -32.25 -27.23
CA MET A 68 -12.30 -32.27 -28.42
C MET A 68 -12.39 -30.93 -29.18
N TRP A 69 -13.60 -30.43 -29.40
CA TRP A 69 -13.80 -29.13 -30.05
C TRP A 69 -13.23 -27.96 -29.24
N LEU A 70 -13.39 -27.98 -27.92
CA LEU A 70 -12.82 -26.98 -27.05
C LEU A 70 -11.29 -26.93 -27.21
N PHE A 71 -10.62 -28.08 -27.19
CA PHE A 71 -9.15 -28.14 -27.40
C PHE A 71 -8.74 -27.65 -28.78
N TYR A 72 -9.43 -28.02 -29.85
CA TYR A 72 -9.11 -27.49 -31.19
C TYR A 72 -9.27 -25.97 -31.23
N ILE A 73 -10.31 -25.42 -30.62
CA ILE A 73 -10.50 -23.96 -30.51
C ILE A 73 -9.36 -23.32 -29.75
N THR A 74 -8.87 -23.91 -28.67
CA THR A 74 -7.72 -23.33 -27.91
C THR A 74 -6.42 -23.39 -28.70
N VAL A 75 -6.19 -24.44 -29.51
CA VAL A 75 -5.03 -24.52 -30.39
C VAL A 75 -5.11 -23.44 -31.48
N VAL A 76 -6.27 -23.29 -32.14
CA VAL A 76 -6.49 -22.24 -33.14
C VAL A 76 -6.33 -20.85 -32.53
N PHE A 77 -6.89 -20.64 -31.33
CA PHE A 77 -6.72 -19.40 -30.60
C PHE A 77 -5.23 -19.12 -30.31
N ALA A 78 -4.47 -20.13 -29.85
CA ALA A 78 -3.04 -19.97 -29.57
C ALA A 78 -2.27 -19.55 -30.81
N VAL A 79 -2.55 -20.15 -31.97
CA VAL A 79 -1.91 -19.78 -33.24
C VAL A 79 -2.26 -18.33 -33.62
N ILE A 80 -3.53 -17.96 -33.58
CA ILE A 80 -3.97 -16.59 -33.90
C ILE A 80 -3.33 -15.58 -32.91
N TYR A 81 -3.32 -15.92 -31.63
CA TYR A 81 -2.71 -15.09 -30.61
C TYR A 81 -1.21 -14.85 -30.85
N LEU A 82 -0.44 -15.90 -31.15
CA LEU A 82 0.98 -15.81 -31.44
C LEU A 82 1.30 -15.04 -32.74
N ILE A 83 0.37 -15.01 -33.70
CA ILE A 83 0.50 -14.18 -34.90
C ILE A 83 0.25 -12.70 -34.58
N LEU A 84 -0.75 -12.41 -33.74
CA LEU A 84 -1.17 -11.03 -33.47
C LEU A 84 -0.32 -10.37 -32.37
N PHE A 85 0.00 -11.09 -31.31
CA PHE A 85 0.63 -10.58 -30.10
C PHE A 85 2.05 -11.15 -29.90
N PRO A 86 2.91 -10.50 -29.13
CA PRO A 86 4.22 -11.05 -28.80
C PRO A 86 4.08 -12.30 -27.91
N GLY A 87 4.75 -13.37 -28.26
CA GLY A 87 4.73 -14.64 -27.49
C GLY A 87 5.89 -15.57 -27.91
N LEU A 88 6.67 -15.16 -28.91
CA LEU A 88 7.80 -15.91 -29.44
C LEU A 88 9.15 -15.18 -29.20
N GLY A 89 9.33 -14.65 -27.99
CA GLY A 89 10.53 -13.87 -27.63
C GLY A 89 10.46 -12.43 -28.14
N THR A 90 11.60 -11.72 -28.05
CA THR A 90 11.68 -10.29 -28.39
C THR A 90 11.80 -10.02 -29.89
N GLN A 91 12.16 -11.04 -30.67
CA GLN A 91 12.35 -10.93 -32.12
C GLN A 91 11.05 -10.87 -32.89
N PHE A 92 9.99 -11.50 -32.37
CA PHE A 92 8.66 -11.49 -32.98
C PHE A 92 7.66 -10.74 -32.13
N LYS A 93 7.36 -9.50 -32.53
CA LYS A 93 6.47 -8.59 -31.80
C LYS A 93 4.98 -8.77 -32.09
N GLY A 94 4.63 -9.73 -32.95
CA GLY A 94 3.29 -9.92 -33.48
C GLY A 94 2.88 -8.80 -34.46
N LEU A 95 1.81 -9.05 -35.23
CA LEU A 95 1.32 -8.09 -36.23
C LEU A 95 0.79 -6.79 -35.60
N LEU A 96 0.27 -6.85 -34.38
CA LEU A 96 -0.25 -5.68 -33.66
C LEU A 96 0.86 -4.83 -33.02
N ASN A 97 2.10 -5.31 -33.00
CA ASN A 97 3.24 -4.64 -32.33
C ASN A 97 2.89 -4.17 -30.90
N TRP A 98 2.02 -4.91 -30.24
CA TRP A 98 1.55 -4.61 -28.90
C TRP A 98 2.59 -4.97 -27.85
N SER A 99 2.66 -4.22 -26.76
CA SER A 99 3.37 -4.60 -25.54
C SER A 99 2.67 -4.02 -24.33
N SER A 100 2.73 -4.72 -23.20
CA SER A 100 2.16 -4.24 -21.93
C SER A 100 2.78 -2.92 -21.49
N SER A 101 4.08 -2.75 -21.64
CA SER A 101 4.78 -1.50 -21.37
C SER A 101 4.36 -0.37 -22.32
N GLY A 102 4.15 -0.67 -23.60
CA GLY A 102 3.65 0.29 -24.58
C GLY A 102 2.22 0.75 -24.31
N GLN A 103 1.35 -0.19 -23.95
CA GLN A 103 -0.02 0.11 -23.52
C GLN A 103 -0.02 0.98 -22.27
N HIS A 104 0.73 0.60 -21.24
CA HIS A 104 0.86 1.38 -20.01
C HIS A 104 1.38 2.79 -20.29
N ALA A 105 2.42 2.94 -21.12
CA ALA A 105 2.93 4.26 -21.50
C ALA A 105 1.89 5.12 -22.22
N ALA A 106 1.06 4.51 -23.09
CA ALA A 106 -0.03 5.20 -23.77
C ALA A 106 -1.13 5.63 -22.79
N GLU A 107 -1.52 4.77 -21.84
CA GLU A 107 -2.50 5.08 -20.80
C GLU A 107 -2.01 6.19 -19.87
N VAL A 108 -0.74 6.15 -19.42
CA VAL A 108 -0.14 7.21 -18.63
C VAL A 108 -0.13 8.54 -19.39
N LYS A 109 0.27 8.51 -20.67
CA LYS A 109 0.25 9.71 -21.52
C LYS A 109 -1.16 10.30 -21.68
N ALA A 110 -2.17 9.46 -21.89
CA ALA A 110 -3.55 9.89 -21.98
C ALA A 110 -4.05 10.48 -20.65
N ALA A 111 -3.74 9.84 -19.52
CA ALA A 111 -4.06 10.36 -18.19
C ALA A 111 -3.37 11.70 -17.92
N GLN A 112 -2.10 11.84 -18.27
CA GLN A 112 -1.37 13.10 -18.15
C GLN A 112 -1.95 14.22 -19.02
N ALA A 113 -2.37 13.90 -20.25
CA ALA A 113 -3.02 14.89 -21.12
C ALA A 113 -4.38 15.36 -20.55
N GLN A 114 -5.12 14.47 -19.91
CA GLN A 114 -6.43 14.76 -19.33
C GLN A 114 -6.32 15.51 -17.99
N PHE A 115 -5.47 15.04 -17.09
CA PHE A 115 -5.41 15.53 -15.71
C PHE A 115 -4.27 16.53 -15.47
N GLY A 116 -3.22 16.52 -16.30
CA GLY A 116 -2.05 17.38 -16.16
C GLY A 116 -2.37 18.86 -16.01
N PRO A 117 -3.22 19.48 -16.85
CA PRO A 117 -3.58 20.88 -16.71
C PRO A 117 -4.27 21.20 -15.37
N ILE A 118 -5.13 20.30 -14.89
CA ILE A 118 -5.85 20.47 -13.61
C ILE A 118 -4.87 20.35 -12.44
N LEU A 119 -3.99 19.38 -12.49
CA LEU A 119 -2.96 19.17 -11.47
C LEU A 119 -1.99 20.34 -11.40
N ALA A 120 -1.57 20.88 -12.56
CA ALA A 120 -0.69 22.06 -12.63
C ALA A 120 -1.36 23.30 -12.03
N GLN A 121 -2.65 23.50 -12.27
CA GLN A 121 -3.42 24.59 -11.67
C GLN A 121 -3.45 24.45 -10.14
N TYR A 122 -3.73 23.26 -9.61
CA TYR A 122 -3.76 23.03 -8.17
C TYR A 122 -2.37 23.18 -7.54
N GLN A 123 -1.32 22.72 -8.20
CA GLN A 123 0.06 22.86 -7.72
C GLN A 123 0.48 24.33 -7.54
N GLN A 124 -0.04 25.25 -8.36
CA GLN A 124 0.22 26.67 -8.27
C GLN A 124 -0.67 27.41 -7.26
N THR A 125 -1.74 26.77 -6.79
CA THR A 125 -2.68 27.35 -5.83
C THR A 125 -2.17 27.08 -4.40
N PRO A 126 -2.05 28.10 -3.53
CA PRO A 126 -1.67 27.90 -2.13
C PRO A 126 -2.57 26.89 -1.41
N ILE A 127 -1.97 26.07 -0.54
CA ILE A 127 -2.68 24.99 0.19
C ILE A 127 -3.88 25.53 0.98
N GLU A 128 -3.73 26.73 1.57
CA GLU A 128 -4.79 27.40 2.35
C GLU A 128 -6.01 27.77 1.50
N GLN A 129 -5.82 27.97 0.20
CA GLN A 129 -6.91 28.25 -0.73
C GLN A 129 -7.54 26.95 -1.27
N LEU A 130 -6.77 25.86 -1.33
CA LEU A 130 -7.25 24.56 -1.79
C LEU A 130 -8.25 23.95 -0.81
N ILE A 131 -8.15 24.20 0.50
CA ILE A 131 -9.09 23.66 1.50
C ILE A 131 -10.52 24.16 1.31
N GLY A 132 -10.73 25.27 0.60
CA GLY A 132 -12.04 25.75 0.19
C GLY A 132 -12.57 25.17 -1.12
N GLN A 133 -11.79 24.34 -1.82
CA GLN A 133 -12.15 23.77 -3.12
C GLN A 133 -12.52 22.29 -3.00
N PRO A 134 -13.81 21.90 -3.07
CA PRO A 134 -14.25 20.52 -2.83
C PRO A 134 -13.59 19.50 -3.76
N ARG A 135 -13.37 19.88 -5.03
CA ARG A 135 -12.76 18.98 -6.03
C ARG A 135 -11.28 18.72 -5.73
N ALA A 136 -10.53 19.74 -5.33
CA ALA A 136 -9.13 19.58 -4.93
C ALA A 136 -9.02 18.67 -3.70
N LEU A 137 -9.88 18.89 -2.71
CA LEU A 137 -9.91 18.06 -1.50
C LEU A 137 -10.30 16.61 -1.79
N GLN A 138 -11.28 16.35 -2.66
CA GLN A 138 -11.61 14.98 -3.08
C GLN A 138 -10.44 14.27 -3.77
N MET A 139 -9.66 15.00 -4.57
CA MET A 139 -8.46 14.43 -5.19
C MET A 139 -7.40 14.13 -4.13
N GLY A 140 -7.14 15.08 -3.22
CA GLY A 140 -6.22 14.88 -2.08
C GLY A 140 -6.64 13.72 -1.18
N GLU A 141 -7.93 13.60 -0.87
CA GLU A 141 -8.49 12.48 -0.11
C GLU A 141 -8.22 11.12 -0.78
N ARG A 142 -8.43 11.00 -2.10
CA ARG A 142 -8.14 9.76 -2.82
C ARG A 142 -6.66 9.41 -2.78
N ILE A 143 -5.78 10.41 -2.93
CA ILE A 143 -4.34 10.20 -2.81
C ILE A 143 -3.99 9.74 -1.39
N PHE A 144 -4.58 10.36 -0.36
CA PHE A 144 -4.40 9.99 1.03
C PHE A 144 -4.87 8.55 1.30
N LEU A 145 -6.07 8.18 0.86
CA LEU A 145 -6.63 6.84 1.04
C LEU A 145 -5.76 5.76 0.40
N ASN A 146 -5.17 6.04 -0.75
CA ASN A 146 -4.34 5.07 -1.47
C ASN A 146 -2.92 4.93 -0.91
N ASN A 147 -2.37 5.97 -0.27
CA ASN A 147 -0.95 6.00 0.07
C ASN A 147 -0.67 6.20 1.57
N CYS A 148 -1.59 6.80 2.32
CA CYS A 148 -1.36 7.24 3.70
C CYS A 148 -2.25 6.49 4.72
N ALA A 149 -3.45 6.08 4.31
CA ALA A 149 -4.45 5.48 5.18
C ALA A 149 -4.02 4.17 5.82
N GLN A 150 -3.09 3.43 5.21
CA GLN A 150 -2.56 2.18 5.78
C GLN A 150 -1.93 2.41 7.16
N CYS A 151 -1.28 3.56 7.37
CA CYS A 151 -0.65 3.91 8.64
C CYS A 151 -1.52 4.87 9.46
N HIS A 152 -2.10 5.90 8.81
CA HIS A 152 -2.83 6.97 9.51
C HIS A 152 -4.34 6.71 9.67
N GLY A 153 -4.85 5.57 9.19
CA GLY A 153 -6.28 5.26 9.16
C GLY A 153 -7.02 5.98 8.02
N SER A 154 -8.13 5.42 7.55
CA SER A 154 -8.96 6.02 6.50
C SER A 154 -9.65 7.32 6.96
N ASP A 155 -9.84 7.47 8.26
CA ASP A 155 -10.36 8.66 8.93
C ASP A 155 -9.26 9.62 9.41
N ALA A 156 -7.99 9.31 9.08
CA ALA A 156 -6.79 10.05 9.47
C ALA A 156 -6.57 10.18 11.00
N ARG A 157 -7.23 9.34 11.82
CA ARG A 157 -7.11 9.36 13.29
C ARG A 157 -5.93 8.57 13.83
N GLY A 158 -5.17 7.94 12.93
CA GLY A 158 -3.99 7.18 13.30
C GLY A 158 -4.29 5.86 14.02
N ALA A 159 -3.26 5.31 14.59
CA ALA A 159 -3.31 4.10 15.43
C ALA A 159 -2.14 4.13 16.41
N ARG A 160 -2.03 3.14 17.30
CA ARG A 160 -0.88 3.06 18.22
C ARG A 160 0.44 3.04 17.44
N GLY A 161 1.29 4.03 17.65
CA GLY A 161 2.55 4.22 16.94
C GLY A 161 2.46 5.07 15.67
N PHE A 162 1.25 5.42 15.24
CA PHE A 162 1.01 6.29 14.08
C PHE A 162 0.18 7.50 14.52
N PRO A 163 0.68 8.75 14.34
CA PRO A 163 -0.02 9.93 14.80
C PRO A 163 -1.34 10.14 14.07
N SER A 164 -2.33 10.66 14.78
CA SER A 164 -3.52 11.23 14.18
C SER A 164 -3.15 12.48 13.40
N LEU A 165 -3.79 12.69 12.26
CA LEU A 165 -3.68 13.89 11.43
C LEU A 165 -4.96 14.74 11.48
N ALA A 166 -5.94 14.28 12.28
CA ALA A 166 -7.24 14.93 12.44
C ALA A 166 -7.41 15.59 13.82
N ASP A 167 -6.35 15.67 14.61
CA ASP A 167 -6.34 16.39 15.88
C ASP A 167 -5.44 17.65 15.84
N ALA A 168 -5.32 18.34 16.96
CA ALA A 168 -4.55 19.58 17.05
C ALA A 168 -3.06 19.36 17.37
N GLU A 169 -2.61 18.13 17.55
CA GLU A 169 -1.22 17.82 17.92
C GLU A 169 -0.35 17.54 16.70
N TRP A 170 0.65 18.39 16.50
CA TRP A 170 1.55 18.32 15.35
C TRP A 170 3.01 18.26 15.79
N GLN A 171 3.56 17.07 15.82
CA GLN A 171 4.96 16.85 16.26
C GLN A 171 6.00 17.61 15.40
N TRP A 172 5.71 17.89 14.13
CA TRP A 172 6.63 18.53 13.18
C TRP A 172 6.12 19.90 12.68
N GLY A 173 5.09 20.43 13.33
CA GLY A 173 4.42 21.66 12.94
C GLY A 173 3.24 21.45 12.01
N SER A 174 2.26 22.36 12.13
CA SER A 174 0.95 22.32 11.45
C SER A 174 0.86 23.21 10.23
N THR A 175 1.94 23.93 9.85
CA THR A 175 1.89 24.78 8.67
C THR A 175 1.84 23.95 7.38
N PRO A 176 1.27 24.50 6.29
CA PRO A 176 1.26 23.80 5.00
C PRO A 176 2.63 23.32 4.57
N GLU A 177 3.68 24.14 4.78
CA GLU A 177 5.06 23.83 4.41
C GLU A 177 5.61 22.67 5.26
N ALA A 178 5.32 22.65 6.57
CA ALA A 178 5.77 21.59 7.48
C ALA A 178 5.11 20.24 7.14
N ILE A 179 3.82 20.27 6.81
CA ILE A 179 3.07 19.10 6.35
C ILE A 179 3.63 18.61 5.01
N GLN A 180 3.79 19.50 4.04
CA GLN A 180 4.35 19.16 2.73
C GLN A 180 5.79 18.62 2.85
N ALA A 181 6.64 19.24 3.67
CA ALA A 181 7.99 18.77 3.95
C ALA A 181 7.99 17.36 4.54
N SER A 182 7.01 17.06 5.40
CA SER A 182 6.84 15.71 5.99
C SER A 182 6.49 14.66 4.92
N VAL A 183 5.63 15.01 3.96
CA VAL A 183 5.27 14.12 2.86
C VAL A 183 6.43 13.96 1.87
N VAL A 184 7.11 15.06 1.51
CA VAL A 184 8.23 15.05 0.55
C VAL A 184 9.40 14.22 1.06
N ALA A 185 9.90 14.52 2.26
CA ALA A 185 11.15 13.97 2.77
C ALA A 185 10.95 12.80 3.75
N GLY A 186 9.72 12.55 4.19
CA GLY A 186 9.43 11.67 5.30
C GLY A 186 9.87 12.28 6.64
N ARG A 187 9.71 11.52 7.71
CA ARG A 187 10.14 11.89 9.06
C ARG A 187 10.76 10.72 9.77
N ARG A 188 11.77 11.00 10.56
CA ARG A 188 12.36 10.04 11.48
C ARG A 188 12.40 10.67 12.87
N ALA A 189 11.68 10.06 13.81
CA ALA A 189 11.68 10.45 15.20
C ALA A 189 12.28 9.31 16.03
N GLU A 190 13.13 9.64 16.97
CA GLU A 190 13.75 8.69 17.89
C GLU A 190 13.79 9.26 19.29
N MET A 191 13.18 8.55 20.24
CA MET A 191 13.36 8.76 21.66
C MET A 191 14.22 7.61 22.17
N PRO A 192 15.46 7.85 22.61
CA PRO A 192 16.31 6.79 23.14
C PRO A 192 15.76 6.22 24.45
N PRO A 193 16.16 5.01 24.85
CA PRO A 193 15.89 4.48 26.18
C PRO A 193 16.47 5.39 27.25
N MET A 194 15.62 5.90 28.16
CA MET A 194 16.01 6.89 29.17
C MET A 194 16.07 6.34 30.62
N ALA A 195 15.77 5.06 30.82
CA ALA A 195 15.75 4.46 32.17
C ALA A 195 17.05 4.68 32.90
N ALA A 196 18.21 4.48 32.26
CA ALA A 196 19.52 4.67 32.89
C ALA A 196 19.79 6.14 33.32
N ALA A 197 19.23 7.11 32.62
CA ALA A 197 19.37 8.53 32.95
C ALA A 197 18.36 8.99 34.01
N VAL A 198 17.20 8.34 34.09
CA VAL A 198 16.16 8.64 35.08
C VAL A 198 16.43 7.97 36.41
N GLY A 199 16.88 6.70 36.43
CA GLY A 199 17.12 5.92 37.62
C GLY A 199 16.54 4.51 37.58
N GLY A 200 16.16 3.96 38.72
CA GLY A 200 15.55 2.64 38.82
C GLY A 200 14.11 2.58 38.32
N ALA A 201 13.50 1.39 38.36
CA ALA A 201 12.12 1.17 37.90
C ALA A 201 11.09 2.06 38.63
N ASP A 202 11.26 2.28 39.94
CA ASP A 202 10.41 3.18 40.71
C ASP A 202 10.58 4.65 40.30
N ASP A 203 11.79 5.07 39.95
CA ASP A 203 12.06 6.42 39.46
C ASP A 203 11.42 6.67 38.10
N VAL A 204 11.42 5.66 37.21
CA VAL A 204 10.70 5.69 35.92
C VAL A 204 9.20 5.84 36.13
N LEU A 205 8.62 5.11 37.10
CA LEU A 205 7.21 5.26 37.46
C LEU A 205 6.91 6.67 38.02
N ASP A 206 7.79 7.21 38.84
CA ASP A 206 7.62 8.57 39.38
C ASP A 206 7.64 9.62 38.27
N VAL A 207 8.54 9.50 37.28
CA VAL A 207 8.54 10.36 36.06
C VAL A 207 7.29 10.15 35.23
N ALA A 208 6.81 8.90 35.05
CA ALA A 208 5.57 8.64 34.32
C ALA A 208 4.35 9.35 34.95
N HIS A 209 4.28 9.34 36.29
CA HIS A 209 3.23 10.10 37.00
C HIS A 209 3.41 11.63 36.87
N TYR A 210 4.65 12.13 36.87
CA TYR A 210 4.89 13.55 36.61
C TYR A 210 4.46 13.96 35.19
N VAL A 211 4.79 13.16 34.18
CA VAL A 211 4.36 13.39 32.79
C VAL A 211 2.83 13.43 32.68
N LEU A 212 2.13 12.52 33.36
CA LEU A 212 0.65 12.57 33.43
C LEU A 212 0.14 13.85 34.12
N SER A 213 0.87 14.35 35.14
CA SER A 213 0.50 15.59 35.81
C SER A 213 0.58 16.81 34.89
N LEU A 214 1.53 16.84 33.96
CA LEU A 214 1.68 17.91 32.96
C LEU A 214 0.44 18.06 32.09
N SER A 215 -0.19 16.94 31.72
CA SER A 215 -1.42 16.92 30.91
C SER A 215 -2.69 17.00 31.74
N ASN A 216 -2.58 17.21 33.04
CA ASN A 216 -3.71 17.20 33.97
C ASN A 216 -4.55 15.90 33.87
N SER A 217 -3.86 14.79 33.60
CA SER A 217 -4.43 13.44 33.61
C SER A 217 -4.39 12.81 34.99
N ALA A 218 -5.17 11.76 35.24
CA ALA A 218 -5.15 11.06 36.53
C ALA A 218 -3.76 10.48 36.85
N HIS A 219 -3.19 10.83 38.00
CA HIS A 219 -1.86 10.45 38.45
C HIS A 219 -1.78 10.36 39.98
N ASP A 220 -0.73 9.72 40.49
CA ASP A 220 -0.36 9.76 41.89
C ASP A 220 0.46 11.04 42.15
N SER A 221 -0.06 11.94 42.94
CA SER A 221 0.58 13.25 43.23
C SER A 221 1.91 13.14 44.00
N VAL A 222 2.03 12.11 44.87
CA VAL A 222 3.28 11.89 45.63
C VAL A 222 4.38 11.40 44.67
N ARG A 223 4.07 10.45 43.79
CA ARG A 223 4.98 10.00 42.75
C ARG A 223 5.33 11.13 41.78
N ALA A 224 4.35 11.91 41.35
CA ALA A 224 4.58 13.05 40.45
C ALA A 224 5.55 14.08 41.07
N ALA A 225 5.39 14.40 42.36
CA ALA A 225 6.30 15.30 43.04
C ALA A 225 7.74 14.77 43.09
N ARG A 226 7.94 13.46 43.28
CA ARG A 226 9.27 12.84 43.20
C ARG A 226 9.85 12.83 41.78
N GLY A 227 8.99 12.59 40.78
CA GLY A 227 9.37 12.54 39.38
C GLY A 227 9.78 13.89 38.78
N GLN A 228 9.27 15.01 39.32
CA GLN A 228 9.51 16.36 38.82
C GLN A 228 11.00 16.69 38.65
N GLY A 229 11.81 16.42 39.68
CA GLY A 229 13.25 16.69 39.60
C GLY A 229 13.98 15.82 38.59
N ARG A 230 13.49 14.60 38.35
CA ARG A 230 14.10 13.65 37.40
C ARG A 230 13.73 13.95 35.94
N PHE A 231 12.65 14.69 35.70
CA PHE A 231 12.23 15.14 34.38
C PHE A 231 13.27 16.02 33.67
N ALA A 232 14.23 16.57 34.41
CA ALA A 232 15.36 17.30 33.86
C ALA A 232 16.11 16.51 32.74
N ALA A 233 16.16 15.16 32.85
CA ALA A 233 16.73 14.30 31.83
C ALA A 233 15.94 14.30 30.50
N CYS A 234 14.66 14.66 30.54
CA CYS A 234 13.73 14.66 29.39
C CYS A 234 13.65 16.07 28.75
N ALA A 235 14.00 17.10 29.51
CA ALA A 235 13.82 18.51 29.13
C ALA A 235 14.59 18.94 27.87
N ALA A 236 15.68 18.26 27.55
CA ALA A 236 16.49 18.56 26.36
C ALA A 236 15.67 18.39 25.06
N CYS A 237 14.75 17.42 25.03
CA CYS A 237 13.90 17.17 23.86
C CYS A 237 12.47 17.72 24.07
N HIS A 238 11.88 17.51 25.26
CA HIS A 238 10.50 17.87 25.54
C HIS A 238 10.28 19.26 26.08
N GLY A 239 11.37 20.03 26.32
CA GLY A 239 11.29 21.32 26.99
C GLY A 239 11.16 21.18 28.52
N ALA A 240 11.60 22.18 29.28
CA ALA A 240 11.48 22.20 30.74
C ALA A 240 9.99 22.26 31.19
N ASP A 241 9.14 22.78 30.35
CA ASP A 241 7.69 22.90 30.54
C ASP A 241 6.91 21.71 29.92
N GLY A 242 7.58 20.79 29.26
CA GLY A 242 6.98 19.62 28.64
C GLY A 242 6.26 19.87 27.31
N LYS A 243 6.36 21.07 26.71
CA LYS A 243 5.64 21.44 25.47
C LYS A 243 6.21 20.86 24.18
N GLY A 244 7.26 20.05 24.30
CA GLY A 244 7.84 19.41 23.14
C GLY A 244 8.78 20.31 22.32
N ASN A 245 9.24 19.81 21.19
CA ASN A 245 10.08 20.54 20.26
C ASN A 245 9.83 20.06 18.82
N PRO A 246 9.09 20.82 18.01
CA PRO A 246 8.80 20.46 16.62
C PRO A 246 10.04 20.27 15.73
N ALA A 247 11.17 20.91 16.05
CA ALA A 247 12.41 20.75 15.28
C ALA A 247 13.01 19.33 15.46
N LEU A 248 12.72 18.68 16.59
CA LEU A 248 13.17 17.32 16.91
C LEU A 248 12.04 16.27 16.73
N GLY A 249 10.82 16.69 16.48
CA GLY A 249 9.64 15.82 16.48
C GLY A 249 9.31 15.29 17.89
N ALA A 250 9.75 15.99 18.94
CA ALA A 250 9.43 15.62 20.31
C ALA A 250 8.02 16.15 20.66
N PRO A 251 7.07 15.27 21.06
CA PRO A 251 5.68 15.67 21.30
C PRO A 251 5.52 16.55 22.53
N ASP A 252 4.43 17.34 22.52
CA ASP A 252 3.92 18.06 23.69
C ASP A 252 3.35 17.04 24.69
N LEU A 253 3.88 17.05 25.92
CA LEU A 253 3.45 16.19 27.01
C LEU A 253 2.40 16.87 27.92
N THR A 254 2.01 18.10 27.61
CA THR A 254 1.03 18.86 28.40
C THR A 254 -0.42 18.67 27.95
N ASN A 255 -0.61 17.99 26.82
CA ASN A 255 -1.92 17.61 26.28
C ASN A 255 -2.29 16.16 26.60
N LYS A 256 -3.48 15.70 26.13
CA LYS A 256 -3.99 14.34 26.38
C LYS A 256 -3.90 13.43 25.14
N ILE A 257 -3.11 13.81 24.15
CA ILE A 257 -2.95 13.07 22.88
C ILE A 257 -1.69 12.24 22.95
N TRP A 258 -1.84 10.91 22.90
CA TRP A 258 -0.77 9.95 23.13
C TRP A 258 -0.65 8.96 21.98
N VAL A 259 0.41 9.05 21.20
CA VAL A 259 0.65 8.15 20.04
C VAL A 259 0.85 6.69 20.48
N TYR A 260 1.46 6.46 21.65
CA TYR A 260 1.72 5.10 22.17
C TYR A 260 0.82 4.72 23.34
N GLY A 261 -0.10 5.59 23.73
CA GLY A 261 -1.00 5.42 24.87
C GLY A 261 -0.57 6.20 26.09
N GLY A 262 -1.57 6.74 26.83
CA GLY A 262 -1.42 7.63 27.99
C GLY A 262 -1.57 6.92 29.35
N SER A 263 -1.46 5.60 29.44
CA SER A 263 -1.42 4.92 30.72
C SER A 263 -0.03 5.02 31.37
N VAL A 264 0.02 4.94 32.70
CA VAL A 264 1.30 4.90 33.45
C VAL A 264 2.24 3.83 32.88
N ALA A 265 1.70 2.63 32.60
CA ALA A 265 2.47 1.53 32.05
C ALA A 265 3.03 1.84 30.67
N ALA A 266 2.22 2.45 29.77
CA ALA A 266 2.66 2.81 28.42
C ALA A 266 3.74 3.92 28.42
N ILE A 267 3.63 4.89 29.33
CA ILE A 267 4.62 5.95 29.50
C ILE A 267 5.91 5.37 30.09
N ALA A 268 5.82 4.52 31.12
CA ALA A 268 6.99 3.85 31.71
C ALA A 268 7.68 2.95 30.69
N GLU A 269 6.94 2.20 29.88
CA GLU A 269 7.49 1.43 28.75
C GLU A 269 8.24 2.34 27.77
N THR A 270 7.65 3.48 27.40
CA THR A 270 8.25 4.47 26.50
C THR A 270 9.56 5.03 27.06
N ILE A 271 9.61 5.36 28.33
CA ILE A 271 10.83 5.84 29.00
C ILE A 271 11.90 4.73 29.05
N THR A 272 11.49 3.49 29.33
CA THR A 272 12.40 2.37 29.53
C THR A 272 13.00 1.88 28.20
N GLN A 273 12.18 1.71 27.18
CA GLN A 273 12.58 1.08 25.92
C GLN A 273 12.90 2.09 24.81
N GLY A 274 12.49 3.34 25.01
CA GLY A 274 12.51 4.34 23.94
C GLY A 274 11.43 4.09 22.90
N ARG A 275 11.41 4.92 21.86
CA ARG A 275 10.54 4.79 20.69
C ARG A 275 11.29 5.22 19.44
N ALA A 276 11.04 4.51 18.34
CA ALA A 276 11.53 4.89 17.02
C ALA A 276 10.38 4.80 16.02
N GLY A 277 10.21 5.84 15.21
CA GLY A 277 9.18 5.91 14.18
C GLY A 277 9.77 6.42 12.88
N VAL A 278 9.33 5.85 11.76
CA VAL A 278 9.75 6.29 10.42
C VAL A 278 8.50 6.48 9.56
N MET A 279 8.29 7.68 9.07
CA MET A 279 7.40 7.98 7.95
C MET A 279 8.26 8.01 6.69
N PRO A 280 7.98 7.18 5.67
CA PRO A 280 8.77 7.17 4.44
C PRO A 280 8.60 8.47 3.65
N ALA A 281 9.60 8.80 2.81
CA ALA A 281 9.49 9.86 1.84
C ALA A 281 8.61 9.44 0.66
N PHE A 282 7.74 10.33 0.20
CA PHE A 282 6.88 10.09 -0.96
C PHE A 282 7.40 10.77 -2.24
N LYS A 283 8.46 11.58 -2.15
CA LYS A 283 9.15 12.12 -3.33
C LYS A 283 9.68 10.98 -4.19
N GLY A 284 9.29 10.96 -5.47
CA GLY A 284 9.62 9.88 -6.40
C GLY A 284 8.60 8.73 -6.45
N ILE A 285 7.65 8.68 -5.50
CA ILE A 285 6.48 7.80 -5.53
C ILE A 285 5.27 8.57 -6.05
N LEU A 286 5.05 9.78 -5.49
CA LEU A 286 4.01 10.72 -5.90
C LEU A 286 4.63 11.89 -6.67
N THR A 287 3.88 12.44 -7.60
CA THR A 287 4.23 13.70 -8.27
C THR A 287 4.14 14.89 -7.30
N ASP A 288 4.81 15.99 -7.60
CA ASP A 288 4.76 17.19 -6.76
C ASP A 288 3.33 17.73 -6.60
N ALA A 289 2.50 17.64 -7.64
CA ALA A 289 1.09 18.03 -7.59
C ALA A 289 0.27 17.12 -6.68
N GLU A 290 0.52 15.81 -6.70
CA GLU A 290 -0.15 14.85 -5.81
C GLU A 290 0.26 15.06 -4.35
N ILE A 291 1.54 15.31 -4.09
CA ILE A 291 2.04 15.66 -2.76
C ILE A 291 1.36 16.94 -2.25
N HIS A 292 1.24 17.94 -3.11
CA HIS A 292 0.59 19.22 -2.79
C HIS A 292 -0.89 19.02 -2.44
N LEU A 293 -1.63 18.23 -3.22
CA LEU A 293 -3.03 17.91 -2.97
C LEU A 293 -3.25 17.05 -1.71
N ALA A 294 -2.39 16.07 -1.49
CA ALA A 294 -2.44 15.27 -0.26
C ALA A 294 -2.16 16.13 0.97
N SER A 295 -1.19 17.05 0.88
CA SER A 295 -0.89 18.00 1.94
C SER A 295 -2.06 18.97 2.19
N ALA A 296 -2.73 19.44 1.13
CA ALA A 296 -3.93 20.26 1.25
C ALA A 296 -5.09 19.52 1.94
N TYR A 297 -5.28 18.26 1.60
CA TYR A 297 -6.28 17.42 2.29
C TYR A 297 -5.97 17.29 3.79
N VAL A 298 -4.74 16.90 4.13
CA VAL A 298 -4.29 16.73 5.52
C VAL A 298 -4.38 18.06 6.29
N TYR A 299 -3.92 19.18 5.72
CA TYR A 299 -4.07 20.49 6.31
C TYR A 299 -5.54 20.85 6.55
N GLY A 300 -6.41 20.52 5.60
CA GLY A 300 -7.85 20.75 5.67
C GLY A 300 -8.57 19.95 6.75
N LEU A 301 -8.00 18.85 7.26
CA LEU A 301 -8.63 18.04 8.32
C LEU A 301 -8.81 18.86 9.62
N THR A 302 -7.87 19.75 9.91
CA THR A 302 -7.87 20.55 11.16
C THR A 302 -8.13 22.04 10.94
N HIS A 303 -7.98 22.55 9.69
CA HIS A 303 -8.08 23.98 9.39
C HIS A 303 -9.30 24.35 8.54
N ARG A 304 -10.11 23.39 8.12
CA ARG A 304 -11.35 23.71 7.39
C ARG A 304 -12.36 24.35 8.34
N PRO A 305 -12.99 25.48 7.97
CA PRO A 305 -14.17 25.97 8.69
C PRO A 305 -15.21 24.82 8.75
N ALA A 306 -15.83 24.64 9.91
CA ALA A 306 -16.88 23.63 10.06
C ALA A 306 -17.86 23.78 8.88
N ALA A 307 -18.07 22.69 8.11
CA ALA A 307 -18.99 22.73 6.98
C ALA A 307 -20.34 23.21 7.49
N ALA A 308 -20.89 24.25 6.85
CA ALA A 308 -22.28 24.60 7.08
C ALA A 308 -23.13 23.31 6.92
N PRO A 309 -24.07 23.04 7.83
CA PRO A 309 -24.87 21.82 7.76
C PRO A 309 -25.43 21.68 6.34
N ALA A 310 -25.22 20.53 5.73
CA ALA A 310 -25.71 20.25 4.38
C ALA A 310 -27.20 20.58 4.36
N ALA A 311 -27.62 21.48 3.43
CA ALA A 311 -29.02 21.76 3.24
C ALA A 311 -29.73 20.42 3.02
N ALA A 312 -30.74 20.14 3.82
CA ALA A 312 -31.55 18.95 3.70
C ALA A 312 -32.02 18.82 2.24
N PRO A 313 -31.98 17.61 1.62
CA PRO A 313 -32.47 17.45 0.26
C PRO A 313 -33.92 17.92 0.20
N ALA A 314 -34.20 18.87 -0.69
CA ALA A 314 -35.54 19.34 -0.95
C ALA A 314 -36.40 18.12 -1.33
N SER A 315 -37.39 17.82 -0.49
CA SER A 315 -38.38 16.78 -0.74
C SER A 315 -39.08 17.10 -2.07
N LYS A 316 -38.93 16.22 -3.06
CA LYS A 316 -39.78 16.19 -4.25
C LYS A 316 -41.02 15.35 -3.99
#